data_6713f12509c6bd5b38f7b7c5a26dedc6
#
_entry.id   6713f12509c6bd5b38f7b7c5a26dedc6
#
_cell.length_a   1.000
_cell.length_b   1.000
_cell.length_c   1.000
_cell.angle_alpha   90.00
_cell.angle_beta   90.00
_cell.angle_gamma   90.00
#
_symmetry.space_group_name_H-M   'P 1'
#
loop_
_entity.id
_entity.type
_entity.pdbx_description
1 polymer ?
#
loop_
_entity_poly.entity_id
_entity_poly.type
_entity_poly.pdbx_seq_one_letter_code
_entity_poly.pdbx_strand_id
1 'polypeptide(L)'
;CTDSEADNFDESANVDDGSCEYLGCTDSEADNYDAQANVDDGSCEYWGCMNSEAWNYDFTANVDDGSCYFSPFGPDPDTDCNATILVPAETTITVDGETVDIGTWLGVFYTDTNGELAYGGGVQWLGEVTSIAAWGAEGGDDNGFQSGEIFTWAIYNLNTNETISIDFV
;
A
#
# COMPACT_ATOMS: atom_id res chain seq x y z
N CYS A 1 -28.37 -19.13 31.27
CA CYS A 1 -28.70 -17.94 30.47
C CYS A 1 -30.18 -17.96 30.09
N THR A 2 -30.91 -16.88 30.36
CA THR A 2 -32.34 -16.74 30.05
C THR A 2 -32.62 -15.81 28.87
N ASP A 3 -31.60 -15.25 28.26
CA ASP A 3 -31.75 -14.40 27.08
C ASP A 3 -31.83 -15.26 25.81
N SER A 4 -32.93 -15.12 25.07
CA SER A 4 -33.17 -15.87 23.84
C SER A 4 -32.29 -15.46 22.66
N GLU A 5 -31.57 -14.35 22.77
CA GLU A 5 -30.61 -13.87 21.76
C GLU A 5 -29.19 -14.40 22.02
N ALA A 6 -28.96 -14.96 23.22
CA ALA A 6 -27.65 -15.54 23.54
C ALA A 6 -27.45 -16.92 22.90
N ASP A 7 -26.23 -17.22 22.49
CA ASP A 7 -25.84 -18.50 21.85
C ASP A 7 -26.01 -19.70 22.79
N ASN A 8 -25.87 -19.48 24.10
CA ASN A 8 -26.05 -20.50 25.13
C ASN A 8 -27.40 -20.40 25.85
N PHE A 9 -28.42 -19.89 25.17
CA PHE A 9 -29.78 -19.80 25.72
C PHE A 9 -30.31 -21.17 26.18
N ASP A 10 -30.90 -21.20 27.37
CA ASP A 10 -31.56 -22.38 27.91
C ASP A 10 -33.05 -22.08 28.20
N GLU A 11 -33.93 -22.60 27.35
CA GLU A 11 -35.39 -22.42 27.49
C GLU A 11 -35.96 -22.93 28.84
N SER A 12 -35.25 -23.85 29.50
CA SER A 12 -35.62 -24.40 30.79
C SER A 12 -35.19 -23.53 31.97
N ALA A 13 -34.27 -22.60 31.76
CA ALA A 13 -33.77 -21.72 32.81
C ALA A 13 -34.85 -20.69 33.18
N ASN A 14 -35.06 -20.50 34.47
CA ASN A 14 -36.01 -19.52 35.00
C ASN A 14 -35.34 -18.41 35.83
N VAL A 15 -34.03 -18.47 35.97
CA VAL A 15 -33.21 -17.45 36.65
C VAL A 15 -32.00 -17.20 35.81
N ASP A 16 -31.73 -15.95 35.51
CA ASP A 16 -30.50 -15.55 34.87
C ASP A 16 -29.34 -15.58 35.86
N ASP A 17 -28.27 -16.28 35.53
CA ASP A 17 -27.07 -16.39 36.31
C ASP A 17 -25.91 -15.50 35.79
N GLY A 18 -26.18 -14.72 34.74
CA GLY A 18 -25.21 -13.85 34.10
C GLY A 18 -24.21 -14.59 33.19
N SER A 19 -24.52 -15.86 32.81
CA SER A 19 -23.65 -16.69 31.97
C SER A 19 -23.98 -16.58 30.48
N CYS A 20 -24.72 -15.58 30.04
CA CYS A 20 -25.09 -15.43 28.64
C CYS A 20 -23.85 -15.17 27.78
N GLU A 21 -23.69 -15.97 26.73
CA GLU A 21 -22.64 -15.90 25.76
C GLU A 21 -23.19 -15.40 24.42
N TYR A 22 -22.53 -14.40 23.87
CA TYR A 22 -22.81 -13.85 22.54
C TYR A 22 -21.53 -14.00 21.72
N LEU A 23 -21.57 -14.90 20.75
CA LEU A 23 -20.44 -15.22 19.89
C LEU A 23 -20.30 -14.18 18.79
N GLY A 24 -19.06 -13.79 18.47
CA GLY A 24 -18.75 -12.85 17.42
C GLY A 24 -17.35 -12.29 17.55
N CYS A 25 -17.00 -11.38 16.67
CA CYS A 25 -15.71 -10.70 16.75
C CYS A 25 -15.69 -9.68 17.89
N THR A 26 -14.80 -9.86 18.86
CA THR A 26 -14.64 -8.96 20.02
C THR A 26 -13.52 -7.94 19.85
N ASP A 27 -12.78 -7.95 18.74
CA ASP A 27 -11.73 -6.98 18.45
C ASP A 27 -12.32 -5.71 17.84
N SER A 28 -12.18 -4.59 18.56
CA SER A 28 -12.68 -3.28 18.11
C SER A 28 -11.95 -2.70 16.89
N GLU A 29 -10.82 -3.28 16.49
CA GLU A 29 -10.08 -2.88 15.29
C GLU A 29 -10.50 -3.69 14.05
N ALA A 30 -11.27 -4.76 14.24
CA ALA A 30 -11.80 -5.56 13.14
C ALA A 30 -12.98 -4.86 12.43
N ASP A 31 -13.09 -5.04 11.12
CA ASP A 31 -14.15 -4.45 10.30
C ASP A 31 -15.56 -5.00 10.64
N ASN A 32 -15.62 -6.25 11.12
CA ASN A 32 -16.84 -6.91 11.55
C ASN A 32 -17.00 -6.96 13.08
N TYR A 33 -16.39 -6.01 13.80
CA TYR A 33 -16.53 -5.93 15.25
C TYR A 33 -17.98 -5.95 15.69
N ASP A 34 -18.30 -6.83 16.63
CA ASP A 34 -19.62 -6.88 17.27
C ASP A 34 -19.53 -6.41 18.74
N ALA A 35 -20.06 -5.23 19.00
CA ALA A 35 -20.08 -4.66 20.35
C ALA A 35 -20.96 -5.44 21.35
N GLN A 36 -21.79 -6.37 20.89
CA GLN A 36 -22.62 -7.22 21.74
C GLN A 36 -21.93 -8.55 22.07
N ALA A 37 -20.94 -8.97 21.23
CA ALA A 37 -20.17 -10.17 21.48
C ALA A 37 -19.36 -10.04 22.78
N ASN A 38 -19.40 -11.10 23.59
CA ASN A 38 -18.59 -11.23 24.81
C ASN A 38 -17.68 -12.47 24.77
N VAL A 39 -17.80 -13.27 23.71
CA VAL A 39 -16.95 -14.44 23.44
C VAL A 39 -16.49 -14.36 21.99
N ASP A 40 -15.18 -14.28 21.81
CA ASP A 40 -14.59 -14.31 20.47
C ASP A 40 -14.73 -15.70 19.85
N ASP A 41 -15.33 -15.76 18.67
CA ASP A 41 -15.55 -16.97 17.90
C ASP A 41 -14.51 -17.18 16.78
N GLY A 42 -13.52 -16.27 16.68
CA GLY A 42 -12.48 -16.27 15.66
C GLY A 42 -12.96 -15.75 14.28
N SER A 43 -14.10 -15.09 14.22
CA SER A 43 -14.68 -14.55 12.98
C SER A 43 -14.19 -13.16 12.61
N CYS A 44 -13.22 -12.59 13.36
CA CYS A 44 -12.74 -11.25 13.10
C CYS A 44 -12.18 -11.10 11.67
N GLU A 45 -12.68 -10.11 10.95
CA GLU A 45 -12.28 -9.76 9.60
C GLU A 45 -11.53 -8.43 9.61
N TYR A 46 -10.38 -8.42 8.93
CA TYR A 46 -9.56 -7.22 8.68
C TYR A 46 -9.42 -7.09 7.18
N TRP A 47 -10.05 -6.07 6.62
CA TRP A 47 -10.14 -5.89 5.17
C TRP A 47 -8.99 -5.04 4.67
N GLY A 48 -8.34 -5.48 3.61
CA GLY A 48 -7.23 -4.78 3.00
C GLY A 48 -6.63 -5.53 1.83
N CYS A 49 -5.61 -4.93 1.23
CA CYS A 49 -4.89 -5.58 0.15
C CYS A 49 -4.01 -6.72 0.67
N MET A 50 -4.30 -7.96 0.26
CA MET A 50 -3.54 -9.16 0.65
C MET A 50 -2.41 -9.54 -0.32
N ASN A 51 -2.19 -8.77 -1.40
CA ASN A 51 -1.10 -9.03 -2.33
C ASN A 51 0.18 -8.33 -1.86
N SER A 52 1.22 -9.11 -1.52
CA SER A 52 2.50 -8.57 -1.03
C SER A 52 3.31 -7.79 -2.06
N GLU A 53 2.94 -7.84 -3.34
CA GLU A 53 3.55 -7.04 -4.41
C GLU A 53 2.85 -5.68 -4.59
N ALA A 54 1.72 -5.45 -3.93
CA ALA A 54 1.01 -4.19 -4.00
C ALA A 54 1.60 -3.16 -3.03
N TRP A 55 1.55 -1.90 -3.42
CA TRP A 55 2.05 -0.79 -2.61
C TRP A 55 1.28 -0.58 -1.30
N ASN A 56 0.00 -0.92 -1.30
CA ASN A 56 -0.85 -0.85 -0.12
C ASN A 56 -1.09 -2.23 0.50
N TYR A 57 -0.12 -3.13 0.38
CA TYR A 57 -0.19 -4.42 1.07
C TYR A 57 -0.38 -4.24 2.56
N ASP A 58 -1.40 -4.87 3.09
CA ASP A 58 -1.69 -4.91 4.52
C ASP A 58 -1.45 -6.33 5.04
N PHE A 59 -0.36 -6.51 5.77
CA PHE A 59 0.00 -7.80 6.36
C PHE A 59 -0.96 -8.25 7.48
N THR A 60 -1.80 -7.35 7.99
CA THR A 60 -2.81 -7.64 9.02
C THR A 60 -4.14 -8.07 8.41
N ALA A 61 -4.37 -7.76 7.12
CA ALA A 61 -5.58 -8.15 6.43
C ALA A 61 -5.71 -9.67 6.31
N ASN A 62 -6.91 -10.18 6.57
CA ASN A 62 -7.29 -11.57 6.36
C ASN A 62 -8.43 -11.72 5.34
N VAL A 63 -8.97 -10.60 4.85
CA VAL A 63 -9.98 -10.52 3.78
C VAL A 63 -9.50 -9.53 2.73
N ASP A 64 -9.37 -9.98 1.49
CA ASP A 64 -9.02 -9.11 0.37
C ASP A 64 -10.22 -8.26 -0.03
N ASP A 65 -10.07 -6.95 0.05
CA ASP A 65 -11.10 -5.97 -0.31
C ASP A 65 -11.01 -5.51 -1.78
N GLY A 66 -10.04 -6.02 -2.53
CA GLY A 66 -9.77 -5.65 -3.92
C GLY A 66 -9.13 -4.26 -4.07
N SER A 67 -8.67 -3.64 -2.98
CA SER A 67 -8.05 -2.30 -2.98
C SER A 67 -6.61 -2.29 -3.47
N CYS A 68 -6.03 -3.45 -3.80
CA CYS A 68 -4.64 -3.55 -4.21
C CYS A 68 -4.33 -2.63 -5.39
N TYR A 69 -3.31 -1.76 -5.24
CA TYR A 69 -2.79 -1.01 -6.35
C TYR A 69 -1.29 -1.22 -6.52
N PHE A 70 -0.85 -1.16 -7.77
CA PHE A 70 0.51 -1.48 -8.17
C PHE A 70 1.14 -0.28 -8.86
N SER A 71 2.46 -0.14 -8.73
CA SER A 71 3.19 0.86 -9.52
C SER A 71 3.00 0.57 -11.01
N PRO A 72 2.68 1.59 -11.83
CA PRO A 72 2.57 1.42 -13.29
C PRO A 72 3.93 1.13 -13.94
N PHE A 73 5.02 1.34 -13.22
CA PHE A 73 6.38 1.11 -13.70
C PHE A 73 6.90 -0.31 -13.42
N GLY A 74 6.19 -1.08 -12.59
CA GLY A 74 6.58 -2.42 -12.16
C GLY A 74 6.78 -2.52 -10.64
N PRO A 75 7.17 -3.69 -10.14
CA PRO A 75 7.50 -3.87 -8.74
C PRO A 75 8.77 -3.08 -8.38
N ASP A 76 8.87 -2.66 -7.12
CA ASP A 76 10.11 -2.07 -6.62
C ASP A 76 11.25 -3.09 -6.68
N PRO A 77 12.47 -2.66 -6.97
CA PRO A 77 13.65 -3.54 -6.90
C PRO A 77 13.81 -4.09 -5.48
N ASP A 78 14.02 -5.39 -5.37
CA ASP A 78 14.26 -6.06 -4.08
C ASP A 78 15.74 -5.95 -3.70
N THR A 79 16.13 -4.79 -3.18
CA THR A 79 17.51 -4.53 -2.75
C THR A 79 17.56 -3.96 -1.32
N ASP A 80 18.64 -4.23 -0.59
CA ASP A 80 18.84 -3.73 0.78
C ASP A 80 19.30 -2.27 0.84
N CYS A 81 19.72 -1.69 -0.31
CA CYS A 81 20.25 -0.35 -0.40
C CYS A 81 19.25 0.60 -1.06
N ASN A 82 18.94 1.71 -0.40
CA ASN A 82 18.14 2.77 -1.02
C ASN A 82 18.63 4.16 -0.64
N ALA A 83 18.29 5.14 -1.49
CA ALA A 83 18.40 6.55 -1.19
C ALA A 83 16.98 7.15 -1.19
N THR A 84 16.70 8.03 -0.24
CA THR A 84 15.44 8.74 -0.22
C THR A 84 15.56 10.05 -0.98
N ILE A 85 14.73 10.21 -2.01
CA ILE A 85 14.58 11.46 -2.75
C ILE A 85 13.35 12.17 -2.19
N LEU A 86 13.54 13.42 -1.77
CA LEU A 86 12.45 14.24 -1.27
C LEU A 86 11.97 15.20 -2.34
N VAL A 87 10.68 15.18 -2.65
CA VAL A 87 9.99 16.14 -3.51
C VAL A 87 9.19 17.09 -2.61
N PRO A 88 9.59 18.37 -2.48
CA PRO A 88 8.88 19.33 -1.64
C PRO A 88 7.45 19.59 -2.13
N ALA A 89 6.53 19.93 -1.22
CA ALA A 89 5.12 20.22 -1.54
C ALA A 89 4.92 21.39 -2.51
N GLU A 90 5.82 22.38 -2.46
CA GLU A 90 5.82 23.55 -3.35
C GLU A 90 6.39 23.28 -4.74
N THR A 91 6.84 22.03 -5.00
CA THR A 91 7.37 21.66 -6.31
C THR A 91 6.25 21.68 -7.34
N THR A 92 6.46 22.43 -8.42
CA THR A 92 5.57 22.40 -9.58
C THR A 92 6.14 21.46 -10.60
N ILE A 93 5.45 20.37 -10.85
CA ILE A 93 5.84 19.41 -11.89
C ILE A 93 5.03 19.74 -13.15
N THR A 94 5.73 19.96 -14.26
CA THR A 94 5.08 20.27 -15.54
C THR A 94 5.60 19.38 -16.65
N VAL A 95 4.73 19.03 -17.59
CA VAL A 95 5.08 18.36 -18.83
C VAL A 95 4.53 19.17 -19.98
N ASP A 96 5.37 19.54 -20.93
CA ASP A 96 5.02 20.41 -22.08
C ASP A 96 4.34 21.73 -21.66
N GLY A 97 4.68 22.23 -20.46
CA GLY A 97 4.13 23.47 -19.89
C GLY A 97 2.82 23.34 -19.15
N GLU A 98 2.23 22.15 -19.10
CA GLU A 98 1.02 21.85 -18.33
C GLU A 98 1.39 21.24 -16.98
N THR A 99 0.69 21.65 -15.91
CA THR A 99 0.90 21.10 -14.57
C THR A 99 0.43 19.68 -14.49
N VAL A 100 1.24 18.82 -13.88
CA VAL A 100 0.90 17.42 -13.62
C VAL A 100 -0.17 17.30 -12.55
N ASP A 101 -1.19 16.53 -12.81
CA ASP A 101 -2.30 16.29 -11.89
C ASP A 101 -1.89 15.50 -10.64
N ILE A 102 -2.56 15.78 -9.53
CA ILE A 102 -2.48 14.99 -8.31
C ILE A 102 -2.96 13.55 -8.65
N GLY A 103 -2.24 12.56 -8.15
CA GLY A 103 -2.48 11.15 -8.46
C GLY A 103 -1.59 10.60 -9.57
N THR A 104 -0.86 11.47 -10.28
CA THR A 104 0.13 11.04 -11.28
C THR A 104 1.29 10.30 -10.60
N TRP A 105 1.77 9.24 -11.21
CA TRP A 105 2.94 8.51 -10.72
C TRP A 105 4.24 9.17 -11.17
N LEU A 106 5.16 9.33 -10.23
CA LEU A 106 6.55 9.75 -10.44
C LEU A 106 7.44 8.53 -10.31
N GLY A 107 8.31 8.30 -11.29
CA GLY A 107 9.28 7.22 -11.27
C GLY A 107 10.71 7.73 -11.46
N VAL A 108 11.66 7.03 -10.88
CA VAL A 108 13.09 7.20 -11.09
C VAL A 108 13.65 5.93 -11.73
N PHE A 109 14.49 6.11 -12.73
CA PHE A 109 15.04 5.05 -13.56
C PHE A 109 16.56 5.15 -13.60
N TYR A 110 17.22 4.00 -13.58
CA TYR A 110 18.67 3.86 -13.82
C TYR A 110 18.92 3.28 -15.21
N THR A 111 20.16 3.34 -15.65
CA THR A 111 20.57 2.73 -16.92
C THR A 111 21.20 1.37 -16.60
N ASP A 112 20.60 0.31 -17.09
CA ASP A 112 21.10 -1.05 -16.92
C ASP A 112 22.39 -1.30 -17.75
N THR A 113 23.03 -2.46 -17.56
CA THR A 113 24.25 -2.84 -18.27
C THR A 113 24.08 -2.99 -19.79
N ASN A 114 22.83 -3.09 -20.28
CA ASN A 114 22.52 -3.11 -21.71
C ASN A 114 22.33 -1.70 -22.28
N GLY A 115 22.30 -0.67 -21.42
CA GLY A 115 22.04 0.72 -21.78
C GLY A 115 20.55 1.04 -21.89
N GLU A 116 19.69 0.20 -21.32
CA GLU A 116 18.23 0.41 -21.27
C GLU A 116 17.81 1.00 -19.93
N LEU A 117 16.69 1.75 -19.92
CA LEU A 117 16.14 2.29 -18.68
C LEU A 117 15.42 1.21 -17.90
N ALA A 118 15.84 0.99 -16.66
CA ALA A 118 15.22 0.10 -15.71
C ALA A 118 14.61 0.89 -14.53
N TYR A 119 13.50 0.42 -14.02
CA TYR A 119 12.80 1.07 -12.92
C TYR A 119 13.59 0.93 -11.61
N GLY A 120 13.79 2.03 -10.92
CA GLY A 120 14.56 2.10 -9.68
C GLY A 120 13.80 2.64 -8.49
N GLY A 121 12.52 2.96 -8.65
CA GLY A 121 11.64 3.42 -7.58
C GLY A 121 10.63 4.45 -8.05
N GLY A 122 9.55 4.63 -7.29
CA GLY A 122 8.55 5.63 -7.63
C GLY A 122 7.50 5.85 -6.54
N VAL A 123 6.59 6.76 -6.79
CA VAL A 123 5.53 7.11 -5.85
C VAL A 123 4.40 7.84 -6.58
N GLN A 124 3.21 7.82 -6.01
CA GLN A 124 2.11 8.64 -6.47
C GLN A 124 2.26 10.08 -5.95
N TRP A 125 2.21 11.08 -6.84
CA TRP A 125 2.25 12.49 -6.48
C TRP A 125 0.91 12.94 -5.90
N LEU A 126 0.91 13.36 -4.63
CA LEU A 126 -0.30 13.78 -3.91
C LEU A 126 -0.37 15.31 -3.70
N GLY A 127 0.55 16.07 -4.30
CA GLY A 127 0.58 17.56 -4.14
C GLY A 127 1.11 18.01 -2.77
N GLU A 128 1.77 17.12 -2.03
CA GLU A 128 2.36 17.40 -0.72
C GLU A 128 3.79 16.85 -0.67
N VAL A 129 4.49 17.06 0.45
CA VAL A 129 5.86 16.54 0.61
C VAL A 129 5.85 15.03 0.36
N THR A 130 6.56 14.63 -0.66
CA THR A 130 6.57 13.25 -1.15
C THR A 130 7.99 12.69 -1.13
N SER A 131 8.16 11.46 -0.69
CA SER A 131 9.45 10.77 -0.69
C SER A 131 9.41 9.58 -1.64
N ILE A 132 10.47 9.42 -2.43
CA ILE A 132 10.68 8.28 -3.32
C ILE A 132 11.87 7.50 -2.79
N ALA A 133 11.72 6.19 -2.61
CA ALA A 133 12.83 5.31 -2.41
C ALA A 133 13.47 5.01 -3.77
N ALA A 134 14.72 5.41 -3.96
CA ALA A 134 15.51 5.04 -5.13
C ALA A 134 16.41 3.86 -4.73
N TRP A 135 16.14 2.69 -5.25
CA TRP A 135 16.80 1.46 -4.86
C TRP A 135 18.17 1.34 -5.49
N GLY A 136 19.20 1.18 -4.66
CA GLY A 136 20.58 1.04 -5.08
C GLY A 136 20.93 -0.40 -5.47
N ALA A 137 21.88 -0.57 -6.37
CA ALA A 137 22.38 -1.89 -6.78
C ALA A 137 23.18 -2.56 -5.66
N GLU A 138 23.03 -3.86 -5.54
CA GLU A 138 23.74 -4.69 -4.57
C GLU A 138 24.94 -5.40 -5.20
N GLY A 139 26.08 -5.36 -4.51
CA GLY A 139 27.19 -6.26 -4.75
C GLY A 139 27.81 -6.24 -6.16
N GLY A 140 27.42 -5.30 -7.01
CA GLY A 140 27.82 -5.24 -8.42
C GLY A 140 26.81 -5.86 -9.38
N ASP A 141 25.62 -6.20 -8.87
CA ASP A 141 24.50 -6.63 -9.67
C ASP A 141 23.84 -5.42 -10.38
N ASP A 142 23.09 -5.70 -11.44
CA ASP A 142 22.41 -4.70 -12.27
C ASP A 142 20.92 -4.61 -11.87
N ASN A 143 20.68 -4.46 -10.56
CA ASN A 143 19.34 -4.48 -9.98
C ASN A 143 18.94 -3.16 -9.28
N GLY A 144 19.65 -2.06 -9.59
CA GLY A 144 19.39 -0.75 -9.01
C GLY A 144 20.46 0.30 -9.38
N PHE A 145 20.35 1.49 -8.79
CA PHE A 145 21.25 2.61 -9.03
C PHE A 145 22.68 2.33 -8.57
N GLN A 146 23.64 2.67 -9.42
CA GLN A 146 25.05 2.66 -9.06
C GLN A 146 25.46 3.99 -8.40
N SER A 147 26.54 3.96 -7.60
CA SER A 147 27.06 5.16 -6.96
C SER A 147 27.49 6.21 -7.98
N GLY A 148 26.87 7.40 -7.94
CA GLY A 148 27.15 8.51 -8.83
C GLY A 148 26.37 8.50 -10.14
N GLU A 149 25.46 7.57 -10.30
CA GLU A 149 24.53 7.53 -11.43
C GLU A 149 23.50 8.65 -11.37
N ILE A 150 23.10 9.18 -12.53
CA ILE A 150 22.10 10.23 -12.64
C ILE A 150 20.72 9.58 -12.78
N PHE A 151 19.78 10.03 -11.97
CA PHE A 151 18.39 9.61 -12.10
C PHE A 151 17.77 10.12 -13.41
N THR A 152 17.15 9.22 -14.15
CA THR A 152 16.22 9.58 -15.21
C THR A 152 14.82 9.56 -14.62
N TRP A 153 14.09 10.64 -14.80
CA TRP A 153 12.74 10.77 -14.25
C TRP A 153 11.71 10.47 -15.32
N ALA A 154 10.62 9.86 -14.90
CA ALA A 154 9.43 9.72 -15.73
C ALA A 154 8.16 9.94 -14.92
N ILE A 155 7.11 10.34 -15.61
CA ILE A 155 5.76 10.32 -15.08
C ILE A 155 4.93 9.30 -15.84
N TYR A 156 3.93 8.74 -15.16
CA TYR A 156 2.92 7.92 -15.78
C TYR A 156 1.59 8.64 -15.73
N ASN A 157 1.07 8.98 -16.90
CA ASN A 157 -0.23 9.65 -17.02
C ASN A 157 -1.35 8.60 -17.02
N LEU A 158 -2.14 8.59 -15.94
CA LEU A 158 -3.25 7.65 -15.77
C LEU A 158 -4.37 7.81 -16.82
N ASN A 159 -4.50 9.00 -17.42
CA ASN A 159 -5.55 9.25 -18.41
C ASN A 159 -5.20 8.72 -19.79
N THR A 160 -3.90 8.76 -20.16
CA THR A 160 -3.41 8.29 -21.46
C THR A 160 -2.78 6.91 -21.41
N ASN A 161 -2.46 6.39 -20.20
CA ASN A 161 -1.68 5.19 -19.97
C ASN A 161 -0.27 5.25 -20.61
N GLU A 162 0.35 6.42 -20.60
CA GLU A 162 1.66 6.65 -21.20
C GLU A 162 2.69 7.03 -20.15
N THR A 163 3.90 6.50 -20.29
CA THR A 163 5.08 6.93 -19.54
C THR A 163 5.79 8.02 -20.33
N ILE A 164 6.04 9.17 -19.69
CA ILE A 164 6.71 10.33 -20.28
C ILE A 164 7.98 10.60 -19.48
N SER A 165 9.14 10.50 -20.13
CA SER A 165 10.41 10.91 -19.51
C SER A 165 10.46 12.43 -19.34
N ILE A 166 10.95 12.88 -18.19
CA ILE A 166 11.07 14.30 -17.87
C ILE A 166 12.52 14.63 -17.50
N ASP A 167 13.00 15.77 -17.99
CA ASP A 167 14.28 16.32 -17.60
C ASP A 167 14.05 17.44 -16.57
N PHE A 168 14.78 17.39 -15.46
CA PHE A 168 14.83 18.50 -14.52
C PHE A 168 15.77 19.58 -15.06
N VAL A 169 15.24 20.78 -15.20
CA VAL A 169 16.00 21.98 -15.62
C VAL A 169 16.42 22.80 -14.39
#